data_c1ec7e1b22319f97dd7b2a2bf138cc01
#
_entry.id   c1ec7e1b22319f97dd7b2a2bf138cc01
#
_cell.length_a   1.000
_cell.length_b   1.000
_cell.length_c   1.000
_cell.angle_alpha   90.00
_cell.angle_beta   90.00
_cell.angle_gamma   90.00
#
_symmetry.space_group_name_H-M   'P 1'
#
loop_
_entity.id
_entity.type
_entity.pdbx_description
1 polymer ?
#
loop_
_entity_poly.entity_id
_entity_poly.type
_entity_poly.pdbx_seq_one_letter_code
_entity_poly.pdbx_strand_id
1 'polypeptide(L)'
;IDVHLMVKPVDALVPMFAQAGADIISFHPEASEHVDRTIQLIRSLGVKAALVLNPATPLAVLDHVIDQLDLVLLMTVNPGFGGQSFIPGMLPKIAKARALVDAAMQRTGRAIWLEVDGGVKRDNARAIAAAGADTMVAGSAVFTGARDEAAYRGAIEGIRGEALRGQQSLLEPA
;
A
#
# COMPACT_ATOMS: atom_id res chain seq x y z
N ILE A 1 11.02 -7.06 -4.60
CA ILE A 1 10.24 -7.86 -3.61
C ILE A 1 9.73 -6.91 -2.56
N ASP A 2 8.39 -6.81 -2.43
CA ASP A 2 7.72 -6.06 -1.39
C ASP A 2 7.33 -7.01 -0.25
N VAL A 3 7.77 -6.69 0.96
CA VAL A 3 7.58 -7.53 2.15
C VAL A 3 6.71 -6.80 3.14
N HIS A 4 5.46 -7.26 3.29
CA HIS A 4 4.54 -6.75 4.30
C HIS A 4 4.61 -7.60 5.57
N LEU A 5 5.16 -7.04 6.65
CA LEU A 5 5.35 -7.73 7.93
C LEU A 5 4.14 -7.56 8.86
N MET A 6 3.30 -8.58 8.96
CA MET A 6 2.17 -8.65 9.90
C MET A 6 2.56 -9.38 11.19
N VAL A 7 3.63 -8.92 11.84
CA VAL A 7 4.22 -9.55 13.03
C VAL A 7 4.53 -8.52 14.10
N LYS A 8 4.55 -8.96 15.37
CA LYS A 8 4.93 -8.13 16.53
C LYS A 8 5.79 -8.95 17.48
N PRO A 9 6.97 -8.44 17.91
CA PRO A 9 7.64 -7.21 17.48
C PRO A 9 8.24 -7.33 16.08
N VAL A 10 8.32 -6.22 15.33
CA VAL A 10 8.78 -6.23 13.93
C VAL A 10 10.30 -6.06 13.80
N ASP A 11 10.91 -5.27 14.65
CA ASP A 11 12.33 -4.83 14.52
C ASP A 11 13.32 -5.99 14.35
N ALA A 12 13.08 -7.10 15.05
CA ALA A 12 13.99 -8.26 14.98
C ALA A 12 14.00 -8.96 13.60
N LEU A 13 12.93 -8.85 12.84
CA LEU A 13 12.79 -9.49 11.53
C LEU A 13 13.28 -8.62 10.38
N VAL A 14 13.29 -7.29 10.54
CA VAL A 14 13.70 -6.33 9.50
C VAL A 14 15.07 -6.68 8.90
N PRO A 15 16.16 -6.92 9.69
CA PRO A 15 17.46 -7.26 9.11
C PRO A 15 17.45 -8.57 8.33
N MET A 16 16.66 -9.55 8.77
CA MET A 16 16.58 -10.87 8.12
C MET A 16 15.95 -10.76 6.73
N PHE A 17 14.86 -10.00 6.59
CA PHE A 17 14.21 -9.80 5.30
C PHE A 17 15.03 -8.90 4.37
N ALA A 18 15.69 -7.87 4.90
CA ALA A 18 16.62 -7.05 4.13
C ALA A 18 17.76 -7.91 3.55
N GLN A 19 18.39 -8.77 4.37
CA GLN A 19 19.45 -9.68 3.94
C GLN A 19 18.95 -10.73 2.92
N ALA A 20 17.66 -11.14 3.03
CA ALA A 20 17.03 -12.06 2.08
C ALA A 20 16.70 -11.42 0.73
N GLY A 21 16.89 -10.10 0.58
CA GLY A 21 16.72 -9.40 -0.71
C GLY A 21 15.38 -8.67 -0.85
N ALA A 22 14.77 -8.23 0.24
CA ALA A 22 13.61 -7.35 0.17
C ALA A 22 14.01 -5.99 -0.45
N ASP A 23 13.24 -5.49 -1.41
CA ASP A 23 13.37 -4.15 -1.99
C ASP A 23 12.61 -3.12 -1.16
N ILE A 24 11.47 -3.52 -0.60
CA ILE A 24 10.60 -2.72 0.26
C ILE A 24 10.24 -3.55 1.49
N ILE A 25 10.27 -2.94 2.67
CA ILE A 25 9.72 -3.54 3.90
C ILE A 25 8.67 -2.61 4.46
N SER A 26 7.45 -3.14 4.61
CA SER A 26 6.31 -2.45 5.19
C SER A 26 5.89 -3.07 6.52
N PHE A 27 5.51 -2.23 7.49
CA PHE A 27 5.10 -2.67 8.81
C PHE A 27 3.99 -1.78 9.37
N HIS A 28 3.21 -2.33 10.30
CA HIS A 28 2.16 -1.60 11.01
C HIS A 28 2.74 -0.78 12.17
N PRO A 29 2.28 0.46 12.40
CA PRO A 29 2.75 1.25 13.55
C PRO A 29 2.49 0.53 14.89
N GLU A 30 1.45 -0.28 14.97
CA GLU A 30 1.09 -1.08 16.14
C GLU A 30 2.10 -2.21 16.43
N ALA A 31 2.98 -2.52 15.48
CA ALA A 31 4.00 -3.57 15.60
C ALA A 31 5.33 -3.07 16.17
N SER A 32 5.52 -1.74 16.27
CA SER A 32 6.71 -1.09 16.82
C SER A 32 6.36 -0.14 17.95
N GLU A 33 7.17 -0.11 19.01
CA GLU A 33 7.06 0.89 20.08
C GLU A 33 7.61 2.25 19.64
N HIS A 34 8.50 2.27 18.63
CA HIS A 34 9.18 3.46 18.13
C HIS A 34 9.21 3.45 16.60
N VAL A 35 8.09 3.85 15.99
CA VAL A 35 7.87 3.82 14.53
C VAL A 35 9.01 4.50 13.76
N ASP A 36 9.43 5.69 14.18
CA ASP A 36 10.54 6.42 13.54
C ASP A 36 11.85 5.61 13.56
N ARG A 37 12.17 4.98 14.69
CA ARG A 37 13.36 4.11 14.80
C ARG A 37 13.30 2.92 13.85
N THR A 38 12.15 2.27 13.71
CA THR A 38 11.97 1.14 12.79
C THR A 38 12.12 1.58 11.34
N ILE A 39 11.58 2.75 10.96
CA ILE A 39 11.79 3.33 9.62
C ILE A 39 13.29 3.56 9.38
N GLN A 40 13.99 4.17 10.34
CA GLN A 40 15.44 4.40 10.23
C GLN A 40 16.23 3.10 10.12
N LEU A 41 15.84 2.05 10.87
CA LEU A 41 16.45 0.71 10.77
C LEU A 41 16.32 0.16 9.35
N ILE A 42 15.11 0.15 8.77
CA ILE A 42 14.88 -0.32 7.40
C ILE A 42 15.78 0.44 6.41
N ARG A 43 15.77 1.77 6.50
CA ARG A 43 16.55 2.64 5.61
C ARG A 43 18.06 2.47 5.75
N SER A 44 18.55 2.22 6.97
CA SER A 44 19.98 1.99 7.23
C SER A 44 20.51 0.71 6.57
N LEU A 45 19.61 -0.22 6.23
CA LEU A 45 19.91 -1.46 5.51
C LEU A 45 19.82 -1.31 3.98
N GLY A 46 19.58 -0.09 3.48
CA GLY A 46 19.47 0.18 2.04
C GLY A 46 18.12 -0.24 1.43
N VAL A 47 17.13 -0.58 2.25
CA VAL A 47 15.80 -1.03 1.83
C VAL A 47 14.82 0.15 1.90
N LYS A 48 13.84 0.21 0.99
CA LYS A 48 12.75 1.20 1.03
C LYS A 48 11.84 0.93 2.22
N ALA A 49 11.50 2.00 2.95
CA ALA A 49 10.66 1.91 4.13
C ALA A 49 9.21 2.26 3.81
N ALA A 50 8.29 1.43 4.29
CA ALA A 50 6.85 1.64 4.13
C ALA A 50 6.10 1.50 5.46
N LEU A 51 5.05 2.29 5.64
CA LEU A 51 4.17 2.21 6.81
C LEU A 51 2.76 1.78 6.39
N VAL A 52 2.21 0.81 7.12
CA VAL A 52 0.91 0.19 6.83
C VAL A 52 -0.13 0.63 7.85
N LEU A 53 -1.23 1.18 7.37
CA LEU A 53 -2.32 1.64 8.23
C LEU A 53 -3.54 0.71 8.10
N ASN A 54 -4.00 0.17 9.22
CA ASN A 54 -5.26 -0.56 9.29
C ASN A 54 -6.46 0.37 8.98
N PRO A 55 -7.64 -0.18 8.67
CA PRO A 55 -8.82 0.65 8.37
C PRO A 55 -9.11 1.70 9.45
N ALA A 56 -8.96 1.35 10.73
CA ALA A 56 -9.20 2.25 11.86
C ALA A 56 -7.99 3.08 12.30
N THR A 57 -6.77 2.76 11.84
CA THR A 57 -5.56 3.52 12.21
C THR A 57 -5.64 4.93 11.62
N PRO A 58 -5.55 6.00 12.42
CA PRO A 58 -5.67 7.36 11.92
C PRO A 58 -4.48 7.77 11.03
N LEU A 59 -4.72 8.63 10.04
CA LEU A 59 -3.66 9.15 9.17
C LEU A 59 -2.64 10.03 9.91
N ALA A 60 -3.00 10.57 11.08
CA ALA A 60 -2.11 11.40 11.91
C ALA A 60 -0.80 10.68 12.32
N VAL A 61 -0.75 9.35 12.28
CA VAL A 61 0.51 8.62 12.51
C VAL A 61 1.58 8.93 11.46
N LEU A 62 1.20 9.50 10.32
CA LEU A 62 2.11 9.91 9.25
C LEU A 62 2.76 11.28 9.50
N ASP A 63 2.18 12.13 10.34
CA ASP A 63 2.50 13.56 10.44
C ASP A 63 4.01 13.85 10.63
N HIS A 64 4.71 12.99 11.37
CA HIS A 64 6.12 13.19 11.69
C HIS A 64 7.08 12.20 11.01
N VAL A 65 6.56 11.27 10.16
CA VAL A 65 7.37 10.22 9.56
C VAL A 65 7.25 10.13 8.04
N ILE A 66 6.22 10.74 7.44
CA ILE A 66 5.91 10.58 6.01
C ILE A 66 7.08 10.98 5.11
N ASP A 67 7.89 11.97 5.50
CA ASP A 67 9.06 12.44 4.74
C ASP A 67 10.17 11.39 4.63
N GLN A 68 10.13 10.37 5.46
CA GLN A 68 11.11 9.27 5.48
C GLN A 68 10.60 8.03 4.74
N LEU A 69 9.32 8.01 4.36
CA LEU A 69 8.70 6.85 3.70
C LEU A 69 8.92 6.87 2.19
N ASP A 70 8.96 5.69 1.61
CA ASP A 70 8.96 5.45 0.17
C ASP A 70 7.60 4.94 -0.30
N LEU A 71 6.76 4.44 0.65
CA LEU A 71 5.43 3.93 0.38
C LEU A 71 4.55 4.06 1.63
N VAL A 72 3.30 4.43 1.43
CA VAL A 72 2.22 4.33 2.42
C VAL A 72 1.23 3.29 1.94
N LEU A 73 1.01 2.24 2.74
CA LEU A 73 0.03 1.20 2.43
C LEU A 73 -1.21 1.36 3.32
N LEU A 74 -2.38 1.37 2.70
CA LEU A 74 -3.65 1.34 3.40
C LEU A 74 -4.29 -0.05 3.28
N MET A 75 -4.51 -0.71 4.40
CA MET A 75 -5.34 -1.91 4.43
C MET A 75 -6.78 -1.53 4.13
N THR A 76 -7.36 -2.16 3.14
CA THR A 76 -8.77 -1.95 2.73
C THR A 76 -9.68 -3.11 3.13
N VAL A 77 -9.14 -4.00 3.96
CA VAL A 77 -9.81 -5.06 4.73
C VAL A 77 -9.19 -5.10 6.13
N ASN A 78 -9.77 -5.81 7.07
CA ASN A 78 -9.07 -6.10 8.32
C ASN A 78 -8.02 -7.18 8.08
N PRO A 79 -6.73 -6.93 8.37
CA PRO A 79 -5.66 -7.89 8.09
C PRO A 79 -5.84 -9.19 8.88
N GLY A 80 -5.39 -10.31 8.30
CA GLY A 80 -5.42 -11.62 8.94
C GLY A 80 -5.67 -12.79 8.00
N PHE A 81 -6.46 -12.62 6.93
CA PHE A 81 -6.69 -13.65 5.91
C PHE A 81 -7.09 -13.04 4.57
N GLY A 82 -6.83 -13.78 3.49
CA GLY A 82 -7.16 -13.36 2.13
C GLY A 82 -8.64 -13.52 1.76
N GLY A 83 -9.05 -12.98 0.60
CA GLY A 83 -10.38 -13.17 0.04
C GLY A 83 -11.50 -12.33 0.64
N GLN A 84 -11.17 -11.38 1.52
CA GLN A 84 -12.12 -10.46 2.10
C GLN A 84 -12.65 -9.43 1.09
N SER A 85 -13.83 -8.87 1.37
CA SER A 85 -14.41 -7.79 0.56
C SER A 85 -13.80 -6.43 0.95
N PHE A 86 -13.55 -5.61 -0.05
CA PHE A 86 -13.13 -4.23 0.12
C PHE A 86 -14.12 -3.45 1.01
N ILE A 87 -13.60 -2.66 1.94
CA ILE A 87 -14.38 -1.80 2.82
C ILE A 87 -14.67 -0.47 2.10
N PRO A 88 -15.91 -0.19 1.66
CA PRO A 88 -16.21 1.01 0.85
C PRO A 88 -15.85 2.33 1.54
N GLY A 89 -15.94 2.38 2.87
CA GLY A 89 -15.54 3.53 3.68
C GLY A 89 -14.07 3.89 3.60
N MET A 90 -13.23 3.07 2.95
CA MET A 90 -11.81 3.37 2.76
C MET A 90 -11.54 4.35 1.60
N LEU A 91 -12.45 4.52 0.64
CA LEU A 91 -12.25 5.48 -0.46
C LEU A 91 -11.96 6.91 0.02
N PRO A 92 -12.72 7.49 0.96
CA PRO A 92 -12.39 8.80 1.52
C PRO A 92 -11.05 8.83 2.27
N LYS A 93 -10.63 7.71 2.89
CA LYS A 93 -9.33 7.64 3.56
C LYS A 93 -8.18 7.62 2.56
N ILE A 94 -8.34 6.89 1.45
CA ILE A 94 -7.37 6.88 0.33
C ILE A 94 -7.19 8.30 -0.20
N ALA A 95 -8.28 9.04 -0.48
CA ALA A 95 -8.21 10.41 -0.97
C ALA A 95 -7.48 11.37 0.00
N LYS A 96 -7.74 11.24 1.31
CA LYS A 96 -7.02 12.02 2.33
C LYS A 96 -5.53 11.64 2.40
N ALA A 97 -5.21 10.36 2.31
CA ALA A 97 -3.82 9.90 2.29
C ALA A 97 -3.09 10.38 1.04
N ARG A 98 -3.73 10.40 -0.13
CA ARG A 98 -3.18 10.96 -1.37
C ARG A 98 -2.77 12.42 -1.18
N ALA A 99 -3.63 13.24 -0.60
CA ALA A 99 -3.32 14.65 -0.33
C ALA A 99 -2.10 14.80 0.59
N LEU A 100 -1.96 13.96 1.63
CA LEU A 100 -0.78 13.98 2.51
C LEU A 100 0.49 13.56 1.78
N VAL A 101 0.41 12.51 0.98
CA VAL A 101 1.54 12.02 0.17
C VAL A 101 1.97 13.07 -0.85
N ASP A 102 1.03 13.70 -1.56
CA ASP A 102 1.35 14.78 -2.53
C ASP A 102 2.03 15.97 -1.86
N ALA A 103 1.54 16.40 -0.70
CA ALA A 103 2.16 17.47 0.06
C ALA A 103 3.59 17.09 0.52
N ALA A 104 3.82 15.85 0.94
CA ALA A 104 5.14 15.36 1.30
C ALA A 104 6.08 15.29 0.08
N MET A 105 5.59 14.79 -1.05
CA MET A 105 6.35 14.75 -2.31
C MET A 105 6.76 16.17 -2.79
N GLN A 106 5.85 17.13 -2.71
CA GLN A 106 6.15 18.54 -3.05
C GLN A 106 7.21 19.14 -2.11
N ARG A 107 7.14 18.86 -0.81
CA ARG A 107 8.08 19.37 0.20
C ARG A 107 9.46 18.74 0.09
N THR A 108 9.52 17.44 -0.17
CA THR A 108 10.79 16.67 -0.11
C THR A 108 11.44 16.45 -1.47
N GLY A 109 10.70 16.59 -2.57
CA GLY A 109 11.13 16.21 -3.91
C GLY A 109 11.25 14.68 -4.12
N ARG A 110 10.80 13.85 -3.16
CA ARG A 110 10.88 12.38 -3.22
C ARG A 110 9.56 11.79 -3.68
N ALA A 111 9.63 10.73 -4.49
CA ALA A 111 8.44 9.94 -4.82
C ALA A 111 8.04 9.07 -3.63
N ILE A 112 6.75 9.07 -3.31
CA ILE A 112 6.12 8.22 -2.29
C ILE A 112 4.91 7.55 -2.94
N TRP A 113 4.86 6.22 -2.92
CA TRP A 113 3.73 5.47 -3.45
C TRP A 113 2.59 5.39 -2.43
N LEU A 114 1.35 5.43 -2.93
CA LEU A 114 0.17 5.14 -2.14
C LEU A 114 -0.41 3.80 -2.58
N GLU A 115 -0.24 2.79 -1.75
CA GLU A 115 -0.66 1.43 -2.01
C GLU A 115 -1.92 1.07 -1.23
N VAL A 116 -2.72 0.17 -1.79
CA VAL A 116 -3.85 -0.45 -1.09
C VAL A 116 -3.77 -1.96 -1.15
N ASP A 117 -4.08 -2.62 -0.04
CA ASP A 117 -4.19 -4.08 0.07
C ASP A 117 -5.52 -4.48 0.71
N GLY A 118 -6.25 -5.32 0.01
CA GLY A 118 -7.46 -5.95 0.50
C GLY A 118 -8.70 -5.75 -0.38
N GLY A 119 -9.20 -6.85 -0.94
CA GLY A 119 -10.44 -6.89 -1.68
C GLY A 119 -10.42 -6.15 -3.02
N VAL A 120 -9.24 -5.85 -3.55
CA VAL A 120 -9.09 -5.23 -4.88
C VAL A 120 -9.55 -6.21 -5.96
N LYS A 121 -10.43 -5.74 -6.84
CA LYS A 121 -11.00 -6.47 -7.98
C LYS A 121 -11.16 -5.53 -9.17
N ARG A 122 -11.45 -6.11 -10.34
CA ARG A 122 -11.72 -5.34 -11.54
C ARG A 122 -12.85 -4.32 -11.37
N ASP A 123 -13.91 -4.65 -10.65
CA ASP A 123 -15.11 -3.82 -10.47
C ASP A 123 -14.90 -2.61 -9.57
N ASN A 124 -13.90 -2.62 -8.68
CA ASN A 124 -13.60 -1.52 -7.77
C ASN A 124 -12.26 -0.81 -8.04
N ALA A 125 -11.38 -1.38 -8.88
CA ALA A 125 -10.05 -0.82 -9.15
C ALA A 125 -10.09 0.61 -9.68
N ARG A 126 -11.09 0.94 -10.53
CA ARG A 126 -11.29 2.30 -11.05
C ARG A 126 -11.56 3.31 -9.92
N ALA A 127 -12.47 2.98 -9.00
CA ALA A 127 -12.81 3.86 -7.88
C ALA A 127 -11.64 4.03 -6.91
N ILE A 128 -10.88 2.96 -6.67
CA ILE A 128 -9.69 2.97 -5.82
C ILE A 128 -8.61 3.88 -6.42
N ALA A 129 -8.34 3.75 -7.72
CA ALA A 129 -7.38 4.60 -8.41
C ALA A 129 -7.83 6.06 -8.50
N ALA A 130 -9.13 6.30 -8.77
CA ALA A 130 -9.72 7.64 -8.76
C ALA A 130 -9.68 8.29 -7.37
N ALA A 131 -9.65 7.51 -6.29
CA ALA A 131 -9.42 8.02 -4.94
C ALA A 131 -7.94 8.36 -4.67
N GLY A 132 -7.00 7.99 -5.56
CA GLY A 132 -5.61 8.40 -5.50
C GLY A 132 -4.60 7.28 -5.22
N ALA A 133 -5.01 6.02 -5.13
CA ALA A 133 -4.07 4.91 -5.05
C ALA A 133 -3.33 4.73 -6.39
N ASP A 134 -2.01 4.57 -6.34
CA ASP A 134 -1.17 4.32 -7.51
C ASP A 134 -0.65 2.87 -7.57
N THR A 135 -0.74 2.15 -6.47
CA THR A 135 -0.34 0.74 -6.35
C THR A 135 -1.44 -0.09 -5.70
N MET A 136 -1.66 -1.31 -6.18
CA MET A 136 -2.74 -2.19 -5.73
C MET A 136 -2.27 -3.62 -5.57
N VAL A 137 -2.53 -4.22 -4.41
CA VAL A 137 -2.32 -5.65 -4.15
C VAL A 137 -3.61 -6.41 -4.46
N ALA A 138 -3.53 -7.38 -5.35
CA ALA A 138 -4.66 -8.20 -5.76
C ALA A 138 -4.28 -9.69 -5.73
N GLY A 139 -4.60 -10.37 -4.65
CA GLY A 139 -4.33 -11.80 -4.47
C GLY A 139 -5.47 -12.68 -5.04
N SER A 140 -6.57 -12.80 -4.31
CA SER A 140 -7.69 -13.68 -4.69
C SER A 140 -8.32 -13.33 -6.05
N ALA A 141 -8.35 -12.04 -6.41
CA ALA A 141 -8.90 -11.62 -7.71
C ALA A 141 -8.09 -12.13 -8.90
N VAL A 142 -6.81 -12.43 -8.72
CA VAL A 142 -5.92 -12.98 -9.75
C VAL A 142 -5.85 -14.50 -9.67
N PHE A 143 -5.69 -15.06 -8.45
CA PHE A 143 -5.33 -16.47 -8.27
C PHE A 143 -6.50 -17.39 -7.94
N THR A 144 -7.76 -16.92 -8.00
CA THR A 144 -8.96 -17.73 -7.82
C THR A 144 -9.54 -18.15 -9.18
N GLY A 145 -9.92 -19.42 -9.33
CA GLY A 145 -10.54 -19.94 -10.56
C GLY A 145 -9.57 -20.67 -11.48
N ALA A 146 -9.64 -20.44 -12.80
CA ALA A 146 -8.74 -21.05 -13.79
C ALA A 146 -7.28 -20.70 -13.46
N ARG A 147 -6.42 -21.73 -13.57
CA ARG A 147 -5.02 -21.65 -13.11
C ARG A 147 -4.04 -21.76 -14.26
N ASP A 148 -4.29 -21.04 -15.34
CA ASP A 148 -3.36 -20.94 -16.45
C ASP A 148 -2.84 -19.50 -16.61
N GLU A 149 -1.76 -19.36 -17.36
CA GLU A 149 -1.11 -18.07 -17.58
C GLU A 149 -2.06 -17.04 -18.23
N ALA A 150 -2.90 -17.48 -19.17
CA ALA A 150 -3.81 -16.59 -19.87
C ALA A 150 -4.88 -16.02 -18.93
N ALA A 151 -5.42 -16.84 -18.02
CA ALA A 151 -6.38 -16.39 -17.01
C ALA A 151 -5.76 -15.38 -16.02
N TYR A 152 -4.55 -15.64 -15.53
CA TYR A 152 -3.83 -14.70 -14.66
C TYR A 152 -3.53 -13.40 -15.37
N ARG A 153 -3.03 -13.46 -16.59
CA ARG A 153 -2.78 -12.28 -17.43
C ARG A 153 -4.06 -11.46 -17.64
N GLY A 154 -5.16 -12.10 -18.03
CA GLY A 154 -6.44 -11.43 -18.24
C GLY A 154 -6.99 -10.76 -16.97
N ALA A 155 -6.85 -11.41 -15.81
CA ALA A 155 -7.25 -10.82 -14.52
C ALA A 155 -6.41 -9.59 -14.19
N ILE A 156 -5.09 -9.66 -14.33
CA ILE A 156 -4.16 -8.54 -14.09
C ILE A 156 -4.45 -7.39 -15.04
N GLU A 157 -4.57 -7.66 -16.33
CA GLU A 157 -4.87 -6.64 -17.36
C GLU A 157 -6.23 -5.98 -17.12
N GLY A 158 -7.23 -6.76 -16.70
CA GLY A 158 -8.56 -6.25 -16.35
C GLY A 158 -8.51 -5.25 -15.18
N ILE A 159 -7.80 -5.59 -14.10
CA ILE A 159 -7.62 -4.71 -12.94
C ILE A 159 -6.82 -3.47 -13.34
N ARG A 160 -5.69 -3.66 -14.03
CA ARG A 160 -4.82 -2.56 -14.49
C ARG A 160 -5.56 -1.59 -15.41
N GLY A 161 -6.34 -2.10 -16.34
CA GLY A 161 -7.12 -1.26 -17.27
C GLY A 161 -8.13 -0.38 -16.55
N GLU A 162 -8.83 -0.89 -15.54
CA GLU A 162 -9.75 -0.09 -14.74
C GLU A 162 -9.00 0.92 -13.85
N ALA A 163 -7.86 0.54 -13.26
CA ALA A 163 -7.04 1.45 -12.48
C ALA A 163 -6.54 2.63 -13.31
N LEU A 164 -6.03 2.39 -14.51
CA LEU A 164 -5.59 3.45 -15.43
C LEU A 164 -6.72 4.42 -15.79
N ARG A 165 -7.94 3.92 -16.03
CA ARG A 165 -9.12 4.79 -16.25
C ARG A 165 -9.44 5.65 -15.02
N GLY A 166 -9.27 5.12 -13.82
CA GLY A 166 -9.44 5.87 -12.57
C GLY A 166 -8.42 6.99 -12.41
N GLN A 167 -7.14 6.71 -12.70
CA GLN A 167 -6.08 7.72 -12.67
C GLN A 167 -6.29 8.84 -13.69
N GLN A 168 -6.74 8.50 -14.89
CA GLN A 168 -7.04 9.51 -15.91
C GLN A 168 -8.11 10.53 -15.44
N SER A 169 -9.10 10.07 -14.67
CA SER A 169 -10.13 10.97 -14.12
C SER A 169 -9.61 11.98 -13.10
N LEU A 170 -8.42 11.76 -12.51
CA LEU A 170 -7.75 12.73 -11.63
C LEU A 170 -7.04 13.84 -12.41
N LEU A 171 -6.76 13.63 -13.69
CA LEU A 171 -6.03 14.58 -14.55
C LEU A 171 -6.98 15.45 -15.37
N GLU A 172 -8.27 15.09 -15.46
CA GLU A 172 -9.29 15.88 -16.16
C GLU A 172 -9.81 16.96 -15.20
N PRO A 173 -9.67 18.26 -15.55
CA PRO A 173 -10.25 19.32 -14.72
C PRO A 173 -11.78 19.20 -14.72
N ALA A 174 -12.40 19.37 -13.54
CA ALA A 174 -13.85 19.39 -13.34
C ALA A 174 -14.50 20.62 -13.99
#